data_0bfd7d2c60afa4ce1200664218b89873
#
_entry.id   0bfd7d2c60afa4ce1200664218b89873
#
_cell.length_a   1.000
_cell.length_b   1.000
_cell.length_c   1.000
_cell.angle_alpha   90.00
_cell.angle_beta   90.00
_cell.angle_gamma   90.00
#
_symmetry.space_group_name_H-M   'P 1'
#
loop_
_entity.id
_entity.type
_entity.pdbx_description
1 polymer ?
#
loop_
_entity_poly.entity_id
_entity_poly.type
_entity_poly.pdbx_seq_one_letter_code
_entity_poly.pdbx_strand_id
1 'polypeptide(L)'
;TNPKADIEVINTELMLADISTIENHLPKVLKEAKSDAKLRPTADYLTNLQSQLLSGNIPTNFDKEHLHGLDLLTAKPVIYLFNVDENGLTDLAKQRELASLVQASDILSSGSKSVKSLKPVTKNAVFICAELESEIRELSTIEAQELLTEYGVTESGLAKLVRAAYHILGLQSYLTAGPKEVRAWTIKQGSTAPQAAGVIHTDFERGFIAAQVVSYPDLITAGSEQAANASGKICTE
;
A
#
# COMPACT_ATOMS: atom_id res chain seq x y z
N THR A 1 -8.62 -24.56 6.28
CA THR A 1 -7.40 -23.78 6.00
C THR A 1 -6.73 -23.40 7.32
N ASN A 2 -5.41 -23.31 7.32
CA ASN A 2 -4.65 -22.88 8.47
C ASN A 2 -3.89 -21.58 8.09
N PRO A 3 -4.50 -20.40 8.29
CA PRO A 3 -3.93 -19.13 7.82
C PRO A 3 -2.51 -18.87 8.34
N LYS A 4 -2.19 -19.33 9.56
CA LYS A 4 -0.84 -19.18 10.12
C LYS A 4 0.20 -19.97 9.31
N ALA A 5 -0.09 -21.25 9.04
CA ALA A 5 0.80 -22.09 8.24
C ALA A 5 0.94 -21.56 6.80
N ASP A 6 -0.16 -21.09 6.21
CA ASP A 6 -0.15 -20.52 4.87
C ASP A 6 0.74 -19.27 4.79
N ILE A 7 0.67 -18.36 5.79
CA ILE A 7 1.53 -17.18 5.90
C ILE A 7 3.01 -17.59 6.04
N GLU A 8 3.31 -18.59 6.89
CA GLU A 8 4.68 -19.06 7.11
C GLU A 8 5.28 -19.66 5.84
N VAL A 9 4.50 -20.43 5.07
CA VAL A 9 4.94 -20.99 3.78
C VAL A 9 5.26 -19.89 2.79
N ILE A 10 4.35 -18.94 2.58
CA ILE A 10 4.56 -17.84 1.63
C ILE A 10 5.77 -16.98 2.04
N ASN A 11 5.90 -16.62 3.31
CA ASN A 11 7.06 -15.87 3.78
C ASN A 11 8.37 -16.62 3.53
N THR A 12 8.38 -17.93 3.72
CA THR A 12 9.55 -18.76 3.44
C THR A 12 9.90 -18.78 1.96
N GLU A 13 8.91 -18.89 1.07
CA GLU A 13 9.13 -18.83 -0.37
C GLU A 13 9.67 -17.46 -0.83
N LEU A 14 9.13 -16.36 -0.28
CA LEU A 14 9.63 -15.02 -0.56
C LEU A 14 11.09 -14.86 -0.10
N MET A 15 11.43 -15.35 1.09
CA MET A 15 12.82 -15.35 1.59
C MET A 15 13.76 -16.15 0.69
N LEU A 16 13.36 -17.34 0.27
CA LEU A 16 14.17 -18.19 -0.61
C LEU A 16 14.43 -17.52 -1.97
N ALA A 17 13.41 -16.88 -2.54
CA ALA A 17 13.56 -16.12 -3.78
C ALA A 17 14.56 -14.95 -3.62
N ASP A 18 14.50 -14.23 -2.50
CA ASP A 18 15.42 -13.12 -2.21
C ASP A 18 16.84 -13.60 -1.91
N ILE A 19 16.99 -14.70 -1.19
CA ILE A 19 18.30 -15.33 -0.99
C ILE A 19 18.95 -15.65 -2.33
N SER A 20 18.22 -16.28 -3.25
CA SER A 20 18.71 -16.58 -4.60
C SER A 20 19.10 -15.32 -5.38
N THR A 21 18.30 -14.25 -5.24
CA THR A 21 18.60 -12.95 -5.88
C THR A 21 19.90 -12.35 -5.33
N ILE A 22 20.08 -12.39 -4.01
CA ILE A 22 21.31 -11.89 -3.36
C ILE A 22 22.51 -12.75 -3.72
N GLU A 23 22.39 -14.09 -3.74
CA GLU A 23 23.44 -15.02 -4.12
C GLU A 23 23.98 -14.77 -5.53
N ASN A 24 23.11 -14.44 -6.46
CA ASN A 24 23.48 -14.11 -7.84
C ASN A 24 24.17 -12.73 -7.96
N HIS A 25 23.84 -11.78 -7.08
CA HIS A 25 24.33 -10.40 -7.16
C HIS A 25 25.58 -10.15 -6.31
N LEU A 26 25.63 -10.71 -5.11
CA LEU A 26 26.68 -10.48 -4.12
C LEU A 26 28.11 -10.75 -4.62
N PRO A 27 28.41 -11.82 -5.39
CA PRO A 27 29.76 -12.06 -5.90
C PRO A 27 30.29 -10.93 -6.78
N LYS A 28 29.42 -10.29 -7.55
CA LYS A 28 29.77 -9.14 -8.39
C LYS A 28 30.09 -7.94 -7.52
N VAL A 29 29.25 -7.61 -6.55
CA VAL A 29 29.47 -6.50 -5.61
C VAL A 29 30.77 -6.70 -4.81
N LEU A 30 31.00 -7.91 -4.30
CA LEU A 30 32.24 -8.25 -3.59
C LEU A 30 33.50 -8.10 -4.44
N LYS A 31 33.42 -8.42 -5.75
CA LYS A 31 34.53 -8.23 -6.69
C LYS A 31 34.78 -6.73 -6.93
N GLU A 32 33.75 -5.95 -7.15
CA GLU A 32 33.82 -4.50 -7.39
C GLU A 32 34.31 -3.76 -6.11
N ALA A 33 33.89 -4.16 -4.92
CA ALA A 33 34.31 -3.60 -3.63
C ALA A 33 35.80 -3.77 -3.33
N LYS A 34 36.53 -4.67 -4.04
CA LYS A 34 37.98 -4.79 -3.96
C LYS A 34 38.70 -3.61 -4.62
N SER A 35 38.13 -3.06 -5.67
CA SER A 35 38.66 -1.94 -6.44
C SER A 35 38.03 -0.59 -6.06
N ASP A 36 36.79 -0.59 -5.58
CA ASP A 36 36.08 0.62 -5.13
C ASP A 36 35.64 0.48 -3.66
N ALA A 37 36.34 1.22 -2.80
CA ALA A 37 36.06 1.22 -1.36
C ALA A 37 34.65 1.72 -1.00
N LYS A 38 33.97 2.47 -1.88
CA LYS A 38 32.60 2.98 -1.66
C LYS A 38 31.56 1.86 -1.67
N LEU A 39 31.86 0.73 -2.32
CA LEU A 39 30.95 -0.41 -2.40
C LEU A 39 31.10 -1.38 -1.21
N ARG A 40 32.08 -1.20 -0.32
CA ARG A 40 32.26 -2.05 0.85
C ARG A 40 31.02 -2.07 1.77
N PRO A 41 30.43 -0.93 2.15
CA PRO A 41 29.22 -0.94 2.98
C PRO A 41 28.06 -1.72 2.34
N THR A 42 27.89 -1.63 1.02
CA THR A 42 26.87 -2.40 0.29
C THR A 42 27.17 -3.90 0.33
N ALA A 43 28.43 -4.30 0.14
CA ALA A 43 28.82 -5.71 0.21
C ALA A 43 28.60 -6.28 1.62
N ASP A 44 28.98 -5.54 2.66
CA ASP A 44 28.79 -5.93 4.06
C ASP A 44 27.31 -6.03 4.41
N TYR A 45 26.49 -5.05 3.95
CA TYR A 45 25.05 -5.04 4.16
C TYR A 45 24.38 -6.26 3.50
N LEU A 46 24.67 -6.54 2.22
CA LEU A 46 24.08 -7.67 1.50
C LEU A 46 24.50 -9.02 2.10
N THR A 47 25.76 -9.13 2.58
CA THR A 47 26.24 -10.34 3.27
C THR A 47 25.47 -10.56 4.58
N ASN A 48 25.27 -9.51 5.36
CA ASN A 48 24.48 -9.58 6.59
C ASN A 48 23.02 -9.89 6.32
N LEU A 49 22.42 -9.24 5.33
CA LEU A 49 21.04 -9.47 4.92
C LEU A 49 20.81 -10.92 4.48
N GLN A 50 21.72 -11.48 3.68
CA GLN A 50 21.68 -12.89 3.30
C GLN A 50 21.69 -13.81 4.53
N SER A 51 22.60 -13.54 5.47
CA SER A 51 22.67 -14.33 6.72
C SER A 51 21.40 -14.25 7.55
N GLN A 52 20.76 -13.09 7.62
CA GLN A 52 19.48 -12.91 8.32
C GLN A 52 18.37 -13.72 7.65
N LEU A 53 18.23 -13.62 6.34
CA LEU A 53 17.22 -14.37 5.59
C LEU A 53 17.44 -15.90 5.68
N LEU A 54 18.69 -16.37 5.60
CA LEU A 54 19.03 -17.80 5.79
C LEU A 54 18.69 -18.31 7.19
N SER A 55 18.70 -17.45 8.20
CA SER A 55 18.26 -17.79 9.56
C SER A 55 16.74 -17.65 9.76
N GLY A 56 15.99 -17.37 8.71
CA GLY A 56 14.52 -17.23 8.76
C GLY A 56 14.03 -15.87 9.26
N ASN A 57 14.91 -14.87 9.33
CA ASN A 57 14.57 -13.53 9.82
C ASN A 57 14.41 -12.54 8.66
N ILE A 58 13.21 -11.99 8.49
CA ILE A 58 12.95 -10.88 7.57
C ILE A 58 13.17 -9.57 8.33
N PRO A 59 14.10 -8.69 7.88
CA PRO A 59 14.29 -7.39 8.52
C PRO A 59 13.03 -6.52 8.43
N THR A 60 12.73 -5.77 9.48
CA THR A 60 11.62 -4.79 9.47
C THR A 60 11.93 -3.54 8.67
N ASN A 61 13.21 -3.21 8.53
CA ASN A 61 13.68 -2.07 7.77
C ASN A 61 14.78 -2.51 6.81
N PHE A 62 14.65 -2.12 5.57
CA PHE A 62 15.65 -2.33 4.55
C PHE A 62 16.33 -1.01 4.20
N ASP A 63 17.66 -1.02 4.13
CA ASP A 63 18.42 0.12 3.67
C ASP A 63 18.37 0.21 2.15
N LYS A 64 17.50 1.11 1.68
CA LYS A 64 17.24 1.31 0.24
C LYS A 64 18.48 1.76 -0.54
N GLU A 65 19.44 2.43 0.11
CA GLU A 65 20.66 2.87 -0.53
C GLU A 65 21.53 1.65 -0.91
N HIS A 66 21.61 0.67 -0.01
CA HIS A 66 22.37 -0.55 -0.23
C HIS A 66 21.61 -1.65 -1.00
N LEU A 67 20.31 -1.46 -1.26
CA LEU A 67 19.51 -2.31 -2.15
C LEU A 67 19.49 -1.84 -3.60
N HIS A 68 20.25 -0.80 -3.95
CA HIS A 68 20.22 -0.22 -5.29
C HIS A 68 20.43 -1.29 -6.38
N GLY A 69 19.41 -1.45 -7.23
CA GLY A 69 19.40 -2.46 -8.29
C GLY A 69 18.91 -3.86 -7.89
N LEU A 70 18.57 -4.10 -6.61
CA LEU A 70 17.91 -5.32 -6.15
C LEU A 70 16.44 -5.04 -5.83
N ASP A 71 15.56 -5.80 -6.47
CA ASP A 71 14.11 -5.72 -6.27
C ASP A 71 13.64 -6.89 -5.38
N LEU A 72 14.04 -6.85 -4.11
CA LEU A 72 13.73 -7.90 -3.14
C LEU A 72 12.22 -7.93 -2.80
N LEU A 73 11.66 -9.12 -2.78
CA LEU A 73 10.24 -9.34 -2.50
C LEU A 73 9.90 -9.07 -1.03
N THR A 74 10.78 -9.51 -0.11
CA THR A 74 10.58 -9.28 1.34
C THR A 74 10.74 -7.82 1.75
N ALA A 75 11.37 -6.98 0.91
CA ALA A 75 11.49 -5.55 1.14
C ALA A 75 10.23 -4.77 0.70
N LYS A 76 9.31 -5.41 -0.01
CA LYS A 76 8.07 -4.79 -0.46
C LYS A 76 7.02 -4.77 0.66
N PRO A 77 6.21 -3.72 0.75
CA PRO A 77 5.10 -3.72 1.69
C PRO A 77 4.04 -4.76 1.29
N VAL A 78 3.48 -5.45 2.28
CA VAL A 78 2.53 -6.55 2.10
C VAL A 78 1.16 -6.17 2.63
N ILE A 79 0.11 -6.55 1.89
CA ILE A 79 -1.29 -6.54 2.35
C ILE A 79 -1.73 -7.99 2.49
N TYR A 80 -2.24 -8.35 3.66
CA TYR A 80 -2.82 -9.64 3.93
C TYR A 80 -4.32 -9.59 3.68
N LEU A 81 -4.78 -10.36 2.70
CA LEU A 81 -6.18 -10.43 2.32
C LEU A 81 -6.79 -11.72 2.88
N PHE A 82 -7.68 -11.56 3.86
CA PHE A 82 -8.40 -12.68 4.45
C PHE A 82 -9.76 -12.84 3.76
N ASN A 83 -9.92 -13.96 3.05
CA ASN A 83 -11.23 -14.34 2.55
C ASN A 83 -12.01 -15.03 3.67
N VAL A 84 -13.07 -14.41 4.12
CA VAL A 84 -13.96 -14.89 5.19
C VAL A 84 -15.37 -15.12 4.64
N ASP A 85 -16.19 -15.84 5.39
CA ASP A 85 -17.63 -15.91 5.16
C ASP A 85 -18.31 -14.57 5.50
N GLU A 86 -19.56 -14.42 5.15
CA GLU A 86 -20.35 -13.20 5.38
C GLU A 86 -20.39 -12.81 6.87
N ASN A 87 -20.53 -13.79 7.76
CA ASN A 87 -20.51 -13.56 9.20
C ASN A 87 -19.15 -13.01 9.67
N GLY A 88 -18.06 -13.46 9.05
CA GLY A 88 -16.71 -13.00 9.34
C GLY A 88 -16.45 -11.54 8.98
N LEU A 89 -17.28 -10.94 8.10
CA LEU A 89 -17.17 -9.52 7.76
C LEU A 89 -17.55 -8.59 8.92
N THR A 90 -18.37 -9.06 9.85
CA THR A 90 -18.82 -8.29 11.03
C THR A 90 -18.31 -8.85 12.34
N ASP A 91 -17.72 -10.05 12.35
CA ASP A 91 -17.10 -10.66 13.53
C ASP A 91 -15.74 -10.02 13.85
N LEU A 92 -15.79 -8.95 14.63
CA LEU A 92 -14.59 -8.24 15.07
C LEU A 92 -13.64 -9.08 15.93
N ALA A 93 -14.12 -10.12 16.61
CA ALA A 93 -13.28 -10.99 17.41
C ALA A 93 -12.42 -11.88 16.51
N LYS A 94 -13.05 -12.54 15.52
CA LYS A 94 -12.39 -13.34 14.50
C LYS A 94 -11.41 -12.51 13.67
N GLN A 95 -11.79 -11.30 13.29
CA GLN A 95 -10.90 -10.38 12.54
C GLN A 95 -9.66 -9.98 13.35
N ARG A 96 -9.81 -9.73 14.66
CA ARG A 96 -8.67 -9.44 15.54
C ARG A 96 -7.75 -10.65 15.71
N GLU A 97 -8.32 -11.84 15.85
CA GLU A 97 -7.56 -13.09 15.90
C GLU A 97 -6.71 -13.25 14.64
N LEU A 98 -7.33 -13.20 13.45
CA LEU A 98 -6.65 -13.31 12.17
C LEU A 98 -5.60 -12.23 11.95
N ALA A 99 -5.91 -10.97 12.28
CA ALA A 99 -4.97 -9.86 12.18
C ALA A 99 -3.78 -10.01 13.15
N SER A 100 -3.94 -10.70 14.28
CA SER A 100 -2.85 -10.97 15.21
C SER A 100 -1.79 -11.93 14.62
N LEU A 101 -2.18 -12.82 13.70
CA LEU A 101 -1.26 -13.72 13.01
C LEU A 101 -0.24 -12.94 12.16
N VAL A 102 -0.68 -11.84 11.54
CA VAL A 102 0.17 -10.95 10.74
C VAL A 102 1.15 -10.19 11.62
N GLN A 103 0.69 -9.69 12.78
CA GLN A 103 1.55 -8.96 13.72
C GLN A 103 2.59 -9.87 14.38
N ALA A 104 2.27 -11.13 14.60
CA ALA A 104 3.20 -12.10 15.16
C ALA A 104 4.37 -12.38 14.18
N SER A 105 4.12 -12.40 12.87
CA SER A 105 5.15 -12.53 11.84
C SER A 105 6.07 -11.29 11.78
N ASP A 106 5.52 -10.09 11.99
CA ASP A 106 6.30 -8.86 12.05
C ASP A 106 7.12 -8.73 13.34
N ILE A 107 6.67 -9.34 14.45
CA ILE A 107 7.33 -9.31 15.77
C ILE A 107 8.49 -10.31 15.85
N LEU A 108 8.44 -11.43 15.15
CA LEU A 108 9.55 -12.38 15.11
C LEU A 108 10.80 -11.79 14.45
N SER A 109 10.64 -10.73 13.66
CA SER A 109 11.74 -9.98 13.03
C SER A 109 12.29 -8.82 13.88
N SER A 110 11.63 -8.42 14.97
CA SER A 110 12.08 -7.30 15.82
C SER A 110 12.26 -7.74 17.27
N GLY A 111 13.50 -8.01 17.67
CA GLY A 111 13.89 -8.29 19.06
C GLY A 111 13.77 -7.08 20.00
N SER A 112 12.76 -6.23 19.91
CA SER A 112 12.56 -5.07 20.77
C SER A 112 11.23 -5.10 21.50
N LYS A 113 11.30 -5.32 22.82
CA LYS A 113 10.21 -5.15 23.75
C LYS A 113 9.87 -3.67 23.91
N SER A 114 8.83 -3.19 23.24
CA SER A 114 8.08 -2.03 23.73
C SER A 114 6.67 -2.05 23.15
N VAL A 115 5.76 -2.68 23.90
CA VAL A 115 4.33 -2.62 23.63
C VAL A 115 3.73 -1.57 24.56
N LYS A 116 3.37 -0.41 24.01
CA LYS A 116 2.31 0.45 24.54
C LYS A 116 1.92 1.50 23.51
N SER A 117 1.06 1.14 22.58
CA SER A 117 0.09 2.06 21.97
C SER A 117 -0.95 1.22 21.22
N LEU A 118 -2.13 1.13 21.78
CA LEU A 118 -3.31 0.57 21.12
C LEU A 118 -3.69 1.49 19.94
N LYS A 119 -3.11 1.22 18.78
CA LYS A 119 -3.59 1.75 17.49
C LYS A 119 -4.29 0.61 16.73
N PRO A 120 -5.27 0.92 15.86
CA PRO A 120 -6.10 -0.11 15.25
C PRO A 120 -5.27 -1.16 14.52
N VAL A 121 -5.56 -2.38 14.84
CA VAL A 121 -4.87 -3.65 14.62
C VAL A 121 -4.71 -4.03 13.15
N THR A 122 -5.02 -3.17 12.17
CA THR A 122 -5.33 -3.62 10.83
C THR A 122 -4.69 -2.84 9.69
N LYS A 123 -3.54 -2.20 9.90
CA LYS A 123 -2.96 -1.41 8.80
C LYS A 123 -2.73 -2.21 7.51
N ASN A 124 -2.44 -3.51 7.62
CA ASN A 124 -2.10 -4.36 6.47
C ASN A 124 -3.02 -5.58 6.31
N ALA A 125 -4.08 -5.73 7.14
CA ALA A 125 -5.05 -6.82 7.03
C ALA A 125 -6.36 -6.29 6.45
N VAL A 126 -6.82 -6.90 5.36
CA VAL A 126 -8.10 -6.61 4.71
C VAL A 126 -8.96 -7.86 4.73
N PHE A 127 -10.22 -7.73 5.11
CA PHE A 127 -11.19 -8.83 5.15
C PHE A 127 -12.19 -8.65 4.02
N ILE A 128 -12.38 -9.70 3.23
CA ILE A 128 -13.34 -9.75 2.13
C ILE A 128 -14.18 -11.02 2.24
N CYS A 129 -15.36 -11.00 1.64
CA CYS A 129 -16.11 -12.19 1.28
C CYS A 129 -16.18 -12.24 -0.25
N ALA A 130 -15.46 -13.20 -0.86
CA ALA A 130 -15.38 -13.30 -2.31
C ALA A 130 -16.74 -13.59 -2.96
N GLU A 131 -17.63 -14.30 -2.26
CA GLU A 131 -19.00 -14.57 -2.69
C GLU A 131 -19.79 -13.27 -2.78
N LEU A 132 -19.82 -12.49 -1.70
CA LEU A 132 -20.48 -11.18 -1.67
C LEU A 132 -19.92 -10.21 -2.72
N GLU A 133 -18.60 -10.18 -2.92
CA GLU A 133 -17.99 -9.34 -3.98
C GLU A 133 -18.45 -9.75 -5.39
N SER A 134 -18.64 -11.06 -5.62
CA SER A 134 -19.17 -11.56 -6.89
C SER A 134 -20.63 -11.14 -7.12
N GLU A 135 -21.46 -11.20 -6.09
CA GLU A 135 -22.87 -10.77 -6.16
C GLU A 135 -22.99 -9.26 -6.42
N ILE A 136 -22.24 -8.45 -5.66
CA ILE A 136 -22.25 -6.99 -5.80
C ILE A 136 -21.91 -6.56 -7.23
N ARG A 137 -21.02 -7.28 -7.91
CA ARG A 137 -20.59 -6.94 -9.26
C ARG A 137 -21.71 -6.98 -10.30
N GLU A 138 -22.72 -7.81 -10.09
CA GLU A 138 -23.87 -7.99 -11.00
C GLU A 138 -25.00 -6.99 -10.71
N LEU A 139 -24.93 -6.23 -9.61
CA LEU A 139 -25.98 -5.33 -9.14
C LEU A 139 -25.75 -3.88 -9.58
N SER A 140 -26.84 -3.11 -9.63
CA SER A 140 -26.72 -1.65 -9.71
C SER A 140 -26.13 -1.07 -8.44
N THR A 141 -25.62 0.16 -8.50
CA THR A 141 -25.00 0.83 -7.34
C THR A 141 -25.94 0.91 -6.12
N ILE A 142 -27.26 1.09 -6.37
CA ILE A 142 -28.26 1.18 -5.29
C ILE A 142 -28.47 -0.20 -4.65
N GLU A 143 -28.71 -1.22 -5.46
CA GLU A 143 -28.90 -2.60 -4.98
C GLU A 143 -27.65 -3.13 -4.26
N ALA A 144 -26.46 -2.82 -4.77
CA ALA A 144 -25.20 -3.16 -4.13
C ALA A 144 -25.08 -2.53 -2.74
N GLN A 145 -25.51 -1.27 -2.58
CA GLN A 145 -25.47 -0.58 -1.30
C GLN A 145 -26.50 -1.14 -0.30
N GLU A 146 -27.68 -1.53 -0.79
CA GLU A 146 -28.70 -2.19 0.01
C GLU A 146 -28.20 -3.54 0.53
N LEU A 147 -27.61 -4.36 -0.35
CA LEU A 147 -27.03 -5.65 -0.01
C LEU A 147 -25.90 -5.51 1.03
N LEU A 148 -24.97 -4.58 0.83
CA LEU A 148 -23.90 -4.30 1.82
C LEU A 148 -24.48 -3.92 3.18
N THR A 149 -25.56 -3.13 3.19
CA THR A 149 -26.21 -2.71 4.43
C THR A 149 -26.87 -3.89 5.14
N GLU A 150 -27.47 -4.83 4.40
CA GLU A 150 -28.05 -6.06 4.95
C GLU A 150 -27.00 -6.92 5.66
N TYR A 151 -25.79 -7.02 5.08
CA TYR A 151 -24.66 -7.71 5.71
C TYR A 151 -23.95 -6.88 6.79
N GLY A 152 -24.45 -5.68 7.11
CA GLY A 152 -23.89 -4.82 8.16
C GLY A 152 -22.54 -4.20 7.83
N VAL A 153 -22.20 -4.10 6.53
CA VAL A 153 -20.97 -3.46 6.04
C VAL A 153 -21.29 -2.20 5.25
N THR A 154 -20.41 -1.20 5.31
CA THR A 154 -20.64 0.12 4.70
C THR A 154 -20.04 0.23 3.30
N GLU A 155 -19.12 -0.67 2.94
CA GLU A 155 -18.39 -0.66 1.67
C GLU A 155 -17.91 -2.06 1.30
N SER A 156 -17.68 -2.31 0.01
CA SER A 156 -17.16 -3.59 -0.47
C SER A 156 -15.73 -3.85 0.01
N GLY A 157 -15.37 -5.12 0.13
CA GLY A 157 -14.02 -5.53 0.47
C GLY A 157 -13.01 -5.11 -0.60
N LEU A 158 -13.41 -5.11 -1.88
CA LEU A 158 -12.58 -4.61 -2.98
C LEU A 158 -12.26 -3.12 -2.80
N ALA A 159 -13.23 -2.29 -2.42
CA ALA A 159 -12.99 -0.87 -2.14
C ALA A 159 -12.00 -0.67 -0.98
N LYS A 160 -12.13 -1.48 0.08
CA LYS A 160 -11.17 -1.50 1.21
C LYS A 160 -9.77 -1.89 0.74
N LEU A 161 -9.66 -2.93 -0.10
CA LEU A 161 -8.38 -3.39 -0.64
C LEU A 161 -7.70 -2.31 -1.49
N VAL A 162 -8.44 -1.67 -2.40
CA VAL A 162 -7.91 -0.58 -3.23
C VAL A 162 -7.40 0.56 -2.35
N ARG A 163 -8.16 0.96 -1.34
CA ARG A 163 -7.75 2.03 -0.41
C ARG A 163 -6.50 1.65 0.39
N ALA A 164 -6.42 0.40 0.87
CA ALA A 164 -5.23 -0.10 1.56
C ALA A 164 -4.01 -0.12 0.65
N ALA A 165 -4.17 -0.52 -0.62
CA ALA A 165 -3.10 -0.50 -1.62
C ALA A 165 -2.60 0.93 -1.91
N TYR A 166 -3.50 1.89 -2.12
CA TYR A 166 -3.14 3.30 -2.28
C TYR A 166 -2.38 3.83 -1.08
N HIS A 167 -2.85 3.50 0.13
CA HIS A 167 -2.19 3.95 1.36
C HIS A 167 -0.78 3.39 1.51
N ILE A 168 -0.61 2.09 1.30
CA ILE A 168 0.69 1.40 1.48
C ILE A 168 1.72 1.81 0.41
N LEU A 169 1.25 2.13 -0.80
CA LEU A 169 2.08 2.63 -1.90
C LEU A 169 2.33 4.15 -1.81
N GLY A 170 1.73 4.83 -0.82
CA GLY A 170 1.84 6.28 -0.69
C GLY A 170 1.23 7.02 -1.89
N LEU A 171 0.14 6.50 -2.43
CA LEU A 171 -0.56 7.09 -3.56
C LEU A 171 -1.77 7.93 -3.10
N GLN A 172 -2.12 8.90 -3.91
CA GLN A 172 -3.35 9.67 -3.81
C GLN A 172 -3.89 9.98 -5.20
N SER A 173 -5.18 10.25 -5.28
CA SER A 173 -5.82 10.66 -6.53
C SER A 173 -6.32 12.09 -6.45
N TYR A 174 -6.26 12.79 -7.56
CA TYR A 174 -6.98 14.04 -7.77
C TYR A 174 -7.83 13.93 -9.05
N LEU A 175 -8.84 14.78 -9.13
CA LEU A 175 -9.76 14.81 -10.27
C LEU A 175 -9.50 16.07 -11.08
N THR A 176 -9.59 15.95 -12.40
CA THR A 176 -9.73 17.09 -13.29
C THR A 176 -11.12 17.10 -13.89
N ALA A 177 -11.75 18.25 -13.95
CA ALA A 177 -13.03 18.45 -14.59
C ALA A 177 -12.91 19.53 -15.66
N GLY A 178 -13.38 19.22 -16.85
CA GLY A 178 -13.40 20.14 -17.98
C GLY A 178 -14.63 19.89 -18.87
N PRO A 179 -14.89 20.75 -19.88
CA PRO A 179 -16.05 20.63 -20.74
C PRO A 179 -16.13 19.31 -21.52
N LYS A 180 -14.98 18.63 -21.71
CA LYS A 180 -14.90 17.42 -22.53
C LYS A 180 -14.84 16.16 -21.71
N GLU A 181 -14.21 16.20 -20.52
CA GLU A 181 -14.04 15.00 -19.68
C GLU A 181 -13.88 15.37 -18.20
N VAL A 182 -14.22 14.38 -17.36
CA VAL A 182 -13.84 14.33 -15.95
C VAL A 182 -12.96 13.11 -15.79
N ARG A 183 -11.78 13.29 -15.17
CA ARG A 183 -10.79 12.21 -15.07
C ARG A 183 -10.10 12.19 -13.71
N ALA A 184 -9.85 10.98 -13.20
CA ALA A 184 -9.03 10.74 -12.01
C ALA A 184 -7.57 10.49 -12.43
N TRP A 185 -6.64 11.08 -11.70
CA TRP A 185 -5.20 10.95 -11.88
C TRP A 185 -4.57 10.46 -10.59
N THR A 186 -3.65 9.52 -10.70
CA THR A 186 -2.94 8.96 -9.54
C THR A 186 -1.54 9.57 -9.44
N ILE A 187 -1.20 10.09 -8.27
CA ILE A 187 0.10 10.68 -7.94
C ILE A 187 0.61 10.12 -6.62
N LYS A 188 1.89 10.33 -6.35
CA LYS A 188 2.45 10.04 -5.02
C LYS A 188 2.00 11.09 -4.02
N GLN A 189 1.76 10.68 -2.78
CA GLN A 189 1.54 11.62 -1.68
C GLN A 189 2.74 12.55 -1.52
N GLY A 190 2.47 13.84 -1.32
CA GLY A 190 3.50 14.87 -1.24
C GLY A 190 4.04 15.37 -2.58
N SER A 191 3.47 14.91 -3.72
CA SER A 191 3.76 15.52 -5.01
C SER A 191 3.37 17.00 -5.02
N THR A 192 4.24 17.83 -5.60
CA THR A 192 3.95 19.25 -5.80
C THR A 192 2.95 19.46 -6.93
N ALA A 193 2.32 20.64 -7.01
CA ALA A 193 1.34 20.95 -8.06
C ALA A 193 1.93 20.81 -9.49
N PRO A 194 3.17 21.26 -9.79
CA PRO A 194 3.81 20.99 -11.08
C PRO A 194 3.97 19.50 -11.38
N GLN A 195 4.41 18.70 -10.40
CA GLN A 195 4.55 17.24 -10.57
C GLN A 195 3.21 16.56 -10.83
N ALA A 196 2.15 17.00 -10.13
CA ALA A 196 0.80 16.51 -10.37
C ALA A 196 0.34 16.87 -11.80
N ALA A 197 0.56 18.08 -12.26
CA ALA A 197 0.25 18.51 -13.63
C ALA A 197 1.04 17.69 -14.66
N GLY A 198 2.27 17.33 -14.36
CA GLY A 198 3.15 16.49 -15.19
C GLY A 198 2.60 15.10 -15.49
N VAL A 199 1.78 14.55 -14.60
CA VAL A 199 1.11 13.25 -14.82
C VAL A 199 0.04 13.34 -15.92
N ILE A 200 -0.54 14.51 -16.14
CA ILE A 200 -1.47 14.76 -17.25
C ILE A 200 -0.69 14.84 -18.56
N HIS A 201 0.34 15.69 -18.58
CA HIS A 201 1.24 15.84 -19.71
C HIS A 201 2.56 16.49 -19.25
N THR A 202 3.68 16.05 -19.77
CA THR A 202 5.02 16.56 -19.39
C THR A 202 5.20 18.06 -19.62
N ASP A 203 4.52 18.62 -20.61
CA ASP A 203 4.57 20.07 -20.86
C ASP A 203 3.86 20.87 -19.76
N PHE A 204 2.87 20.29 -19.07
CA PHE A 204 2.21 20.94 -17.96
C PHE A 204 3.10 21.05 -16.73
N GLU A 205 4.03 20.14 -16.53
CA GLU A 205 5.04 20.25 -15.46
C GLU A 205 6.00 21.41 -15.75
N ARG A 206 6.51 21.48 -16.99
CA ARG A 206 7.50 22.50 -17.39
C ARG A 206 6.91 23.89 -17.49
N GLY A 207 5.67 24.00 -17.94
CA GLY A 207 4.94 25.26 -18.13
C GLY A 207 3.99 25.59 -16.99
N PHE A 208 4.09 24.92 -15.83
CA PHE A 208 3.19 25.13 -14.71
C PHE A 208 3.33 26.57 -14.18
N ILE A 209 2.21 27.28 -14.07
CA ILE A 209 2.14 28.61 -13.49
C ILE A 209 1.31 28.56 -12.20
N ALA A 210 0.09 28.08 -12.30
CA ALA A 210 -0.84 27.94 -11.19
C ALA A 210 -1.99 26.98 -11.56
N ALA A 211 -2.64 26.40 -10.55
CA ALA A 211 -3.85 25.62 -10.71
C ALA A 211 -4.91 26.10 -9.71
N GLN A 212 -6.16 26.11 -10.13
CA GLN A 212 -7.29 26.30 -9.23
C GLN A 212 -7.70 24.94 -8.68
N VAL A 213 -7.75 24.82 -7.36
CA VAL A 213 -8.01 23.57 -6.64
C VAL A 213 -9.13 23.79 -5.64
N VAL A 214 -10.04 22.81 -5.56
CA VAL A 214 -11.09 22.72 -4.54
C VAL A 214 -11.05 21.34 -3.92
N SER A 215 -11.25 21.23 -2.59
CA SER A 215 -11.36 19.94 -1.96
C SER A 215 -12.64 19.22 -2.40
N TYR A 216 -12.58 17.91 -2.60
CA TYR A 216 -13.76 17.13 -2.99
C TYR A 216 -14.96 17.31 -2.04
N PRO A 217 -14.79 17.27 -0.69
CA PRO A 217 -15.89 17.55 0.23
C PRO A 217 -16.48 18.94 0.09
N ASP A 218 -15.65 19.97 -0.12
CA ASP A 218 -16.14 21.34 -0.31
C ASP A 218 -16.92 21.49 -1.63
N LEU A 219 -16.45 20.86 -2.71
CA LEU A 219 -17.16 20.87 -3.99
C LEU A 219 -18.54 20.20 -3.89
N ILE A 220 -18.61 19.02 -3.27
CA ILE A 220 -19.88 18.30 -3.07
C ILE A 220 -20.83 19.11 -2.18
N THR A 221 -20.33 19.72 -1.12
CA THR A 221 -21.13 20.54 -0.20
C THR A 221 -21.65 21.80 -0.90
N ALA A 222 -20.84 22.44 -1.75
CA ALA A 222 -21.24 23.61 -2.51
C ALA A 222 -22.21 23.28 -3.67
N GLY A 223 -22.17 22.04 -4.18
CA GLY A 223 -23.01 21.56 -5.29
C GLY A 223 -22.59 22.02 -6.68
N SER A 224 -21.67 22.99 -6.79
CA SER A 224 -21.09 23.43 -8.06
C SER A 224 -19.77 24.18 -7.84
N GLU A 225 -18.93 24.22 -8.88
CA GLU A 225 -17.70 24.99 -8.88
C GLU A 225 -17.95 26.50 -8.65
N GLN A 226 -18.99 27.04 -9.27
CA GLN A 226 -19.38 28.45 -9.10
C GLN A 226 -19.73 28.78 -7.64
N ALA A 227 -20.50 27.90 -6.98
CA ALA A 227 -20.87 28.07 -5.58
C ALA A 227 -19.66 27.88 -4.65
N ALA A 228 -18.74 26.94 -4.96
CA ALA A 228 -17.49 26.78 -4.24
C ALA A 228 -16.60 28.02 -4.34
N ASN A 229 -16.52 28.64 -5.51
CA ASN A 229 -15.77 29.88 -5.71
C ASN A 229 -16.41 31.05 -4.95
N ALA A 230 -17.73 31.22 -5.03
CA ALA A 230 -18.47 32.26 -4.30
C ALA A 230 -18.31 32.15 -2.77
N SER A 231 -18.13 30.95 -2.26
CA SER A 231 -17.88 30.66 -0.83
C SER A 231 -16.39 30.68 -0.44
N GLY A 232 -15.48 31.06 -1.36
CA GLY A 232 -14.05 31.16 -1.08
C GLY A 232 -13.37 29.82 -0.82
N LYS A 233 -13.89 28.72 -1.38
CA LYS A 233 -13.37 27.36 -1.19
C LYS A 233 -12.39 26.93 -2.29
N ILE A 234 -12.23 27.75 -3.35
CA ILE A 234 -11.23 27.50 -4.39
C ILE A 234 -9.92 28.19 -3.97
N CYS A 235 -8.86 27.41 -3.94
CA CYS A 235 -7.51 27.86 -3.69
C CYS A 235 -6.72 27.92 -5.02
N THR A 236 -5.72 28.76 -5.08
CA THR A 236 -4.73 28.79 -6.18
C THR A 236 -3.41 28.22 -5.64
N GLU A 237 -2.94 27.17 -6.26
CA GLU A 237 -1.70 26.45 -5.93
C GLU A 237 -0.61 26.75 -6.98
#